data_42bd95878518ea4c69e7ed0e7a14e7cf
#
_entry.id   42bd95878518ea4c69e7ed0e7a14e7cf
#
_cell.length_a   1.000
_cell.length_b   1.000
_cell.length_c   1.000
_cell.angle_alpha   90.00
_cell.angle_beta   90.00
_cell.angle_gamma   90.00
#
_symmetry.space_group_name_H-M   'P 1'
#
loop_
_entity.id
_entity.type
_entity.pdbx_description
1 polymer ?
#
loop_
_entity_poly.entity_id
_entity_poly.type
_entity_poly.pdbx_seq_one_letter_code
_entity_poly.pdbx_strand_id
1 'polypeptide(L)'
;MTPATERLETVIVGAGQAGLSVGHHLAKRDRPFLILDANGRVGDNWRRHWDSLRLYSPACLDELPGMPFPAPAWSFPTKDETADYLDEYATHFELPIRSRTPVRAISKNGRGYIVACGDRRLEAENVVVATGTFGRPHTPECAAELDPGIRQVHSSEYKNPDSLRDGPVLVVGAAHSGADAAMDVARDHETVLCGRDTGQVPFDIESRAGRAAWRVLSFLARRVLTTRTPIGRKMRSEIRSHGGPLLRYKRTDLAAAGVERVTARVVGARDGLPLLGDGRVLEVANVIWCTGFKQDFSWIELPVVGEDGWPHEERGVVPTAAGLYFTGLAFQYSFSSMLLLGAGRDAEHVAKHIIARHRG
;
A
#
# COMPACT_ATOMS: atom_id res chain seq x y z
N MET A 1 -22.21 25.72 21.36
CA MET A 1 -21.06 26.47 20.81
C MET A 1 -20.73 25.82 19.47
N THR A 2 -20.79 26.56 18.38
CA THR A 2 -20.34 26.05 17.07
C THR A 2 -18.84 25.81 17.15
N PRO A 3 -18.32 24.64 16.83
CA PRO A 3 -16.89 24.42 16.88
C PRO A 3 -16.19 25.40 15.94
N ALA A 4 -15.12 26.05 16.43
CA ALA A 4 -14.34 26.98 15.62
C ALA A 4 -13.80 26.24 14.38
N THR A 5 -14.18 26.70 13.20
CA THR A 5 -13.72 26.13 11.94
C THR A 5 -12.30 26.63 11.69
N GLU A 6 -11.32 25.74 11.72
CA GLU A 6 -9.93 26.02 11.39
C GLU A 6 -9.79 26.11 9.85
N ARG A 7 -9.18 27.21 9.36
CA ARG A 7 -8.94 27.41 7.93
C ARG A 7 -7.48 27.17 7.58
N LEU A 8 -7.25 26.40 6.54
CA LEU A 8 -5.93 25.97 6.08
C LEU A 8 -5.82 26.16 4.57
N GLU A 9 -4.61 26.43 4.08
CA GLU A 9 -4.37 26.46 2.65
C GLU A 9 -4.42 25.01 2.08
N THR A 10 -3.70 24.10 2.71
CA THR A 10 -3.63 22.71 2.24
C THR A 10 -3.77 21.73 3.41
N VAL A 11 -4.66 20.75 3.26
CA VAL A 11 -4.77 19.60 4.15
C VAL A 11 -4.29 18.35 3.39
N ILE A 12 -3.37 17.61 3.99
CA ILE A 12 -2.87 16.33 3.50
C ILE A 12 -3.46 15.22 4.38
N VAL A 13 -4.10 14.23 3.79
CA VAL A 13 -4.72 13.10 4.50
C VAL A 13 -3.85 11.87 4.36
N GLY A 14 -3.15 11.49 5.45
CA GLY A 14 -2.21 10.38 5.55
C GLY A 14 -0.76 10.84 5.69
N ALA A 15 -0.08 10.39 6.75
CA ALA A 15 1.34 10.62 7.04
C ALA A 15 2.23 9.42 6.62
N GLY A 16 1.88 8.73 5.54
CA GLY A 16 2.74 7.75 4.88
C GLY A 16 3.77 8.42 3.96
N GLN A 17 4.61 7.62 3.28
CA GLN A 17 5.66 8.10 2.38
C GLN A 17 5.19 9.15 1.36
N ALA A 18 3.97 9.02 0.86
CA ALA A 18 3.42 9.94 -0.13
C ALA A 18 3.04 11.29 0.49
N GLY A 19 2.32 11.28 1.63
CA GLY A 19 1.90 12.50 2.32
C GLY A 19 3.09 13.26 2.91
N LEU A 20 4.06 12.57 3.51
CA LEU A 20 5.30 13.17 4.00
C LEU A 20 6.09 13.83 2.87
N SER A 21 6.19 13.18 1.71
CA SER A 21 6.86 13.76 0.53
C SER A 21 6.15 15.02 0.01
N VAL A 22 4.81 15.07 0.03
CA VAL A 22 4.07 16.29 -0.33
C VAL A 22 4.35 17.40 0.70
N GLY A 23 4.28 17.07 1.99
CA GLY A 23 4.60 17.99 3.08
C GLY A 23 5.99 18.61 2.93
N HIS A 24 7.02 17.77 2.66
CA HIS A 24 8.38 18.24 2.39
C HIS A 24 8.43 19.23 1.22
N HIS A 25 7.77 18.94 0.10
CA HIS A 25 7.79 19.81 -1.06
C HIS A 25 7.01 21.12 -0.85
N LEU A 26 5.97 21.14 -0.02
CA LEU A 26 5.26 22.35 0.38
C LEU A 26 6.09 23.17 1.37
N ALA A 27 6.66 22.53 2.43
CA ALA A 27 7.53 23.18 3.39
C ALA A 27 8.73 23.86 2.72
N LYS A 28 9.42 23.17 1.81
CA LYS A 28 10.54 23.73 1.02
C LYS A 28 10.17 24.97 0.20
N ARG A 29 8.88 25.27 0.05
CA ARG A 29 8.35 26.40 -0.72
C ARG A 29 7.52 27.36 0.16
N ASP A 30 7.69 27.26 1.48
CA ASP A 30 7.03 28.09 2.49
C ASP A 30 5.49 28.16 2.33
N ARG A 31 4.88 27.00 1.95
CA ARG A 31 3.41 26.90 1.80
C ARG A 31 2.80 26.29 3.05
N PRO A 32 1.78 26.94 3.64
CA PRO A 32 1.10 26.42 4.82
C PRO A 32 0.33 25.13 4.52
N PHE A 33 0.49 24.13 5.36
CA PHE A 33 -0.25 22.87 5.28
C PHE A 33 -0.37 22.20 6.65
N LEU A 34 -1.25 21.21 6.73
CA LEU A 34 -1.37 20.30 7.86
C LEU A 34 -1.56 18.88 7.35
N ILE A 35 -0.82 17.94 7.92
CA ILE A 35 -0.99 16.51 7.65
C ILE A 35 -1.88 15.92 8.75
N LEU A 36 -2.93 15.20 8.36
CA LEU A 36 -3.81 14.46 9.26
C LEU A 36 -3.53 12.96 9.11
N ASP A 37 -3.33 12.26 10.21
CA ASP A 37 -3.15 10.82 10.19
C ASP A 37 -4.05 10.13 11.21
N ALA A 38 -4.65 9.01 10.80
CA ALA A 38 -5.51 8.19 11.65
C ALA A 38 -4.72 7.43 12.73
N ASN A 39 -3.44 7.15 12.47
CA ASN A 39 -2.57 6.40 13.37
C ASN A 39 -2.08 7.25 14.53
N GLY A 40 -1.59 6.58 15.56
CA GLY A 40 -1.03 7.20 16.76
C GLY A 40 0.32 7.86 16.53
N ARG A 41 1.11 7.31 15.62
CA ARG A 41 2.47 7.73 15.29
C ARG A 41 2.73 7.50 13.79
N VAL A 42 3.59 8.35 13.20
CA VAL A 42 4.10 8.15 11.85
C VAL A 42 4.78 6.79 11.74
N GLY A 43 4.59 6.10 10.63
CA GLY A 43 5.13 4.76 10.42
C GLY A 43 4.31 3.60 11.00
N ASP A 44 3.27 3.84 11.84
CA ASP A 44 2.47 2.76 12.42
C ASP A 44 1.80 1.87 11.37
N ASN A 45 1.56 2.38 10.17
CA ASN A 45 1.07 1.57 9.06
C ASN A 45 2.07 0.45 8.70
N TRP A 46 3.36 0.73 8.73
CA TRP A 46 4.42 -0.26 8.51
C TRP A 46 4.56 -1.20 9.70
N ARG A 47 4.56 -0.69 10.94
CA ARG A 47 4.68 -1.50 12.18
C ARG A 47 3.56 -2.54 12.33
N ARG A 48 2.41 -2.33 11.66
CA ARG A 48 1.28 -3.26 11.69
C ARG A 48 1.45 -4.50 10.82
N HIS A 49 2.38 -4.50 9.88
CA HIS A 49 2.64 -5.67 9.05
C HIS A 49 3.23 -6.83 9.87
N TRP A 50 3.35 -7.99 9.24
CA TRP A 50 3.92 -9.19 9.87
C TRP A 50 5.39 -8.98 10.20
N ASP A 51 5.87 -9.70 11.23
CA ASP A 51 7.14 -9.40 11.87
C ASP A 51 8.35 -9.64 10.95
N SER A 52 8.29 -10.65 10.08
CA SER A 52 9.35 -10.97 9.12
C SER A 52 9.36 -10.10 7.85
N LEU A 53 8.43 -9.12 7.72
CA LEU A 53 8.36 -8.28 6.53
C LEU A 53 9.62 -7.45 6.34
N ARG A 54 10.20 -7.57 5.16
CA ARG A 54 11.27 -6.70 4.63
C ARG A 54 10.85 -6.11 3.30
N LEU A 55 11.29 -4.90 2.99
CA LEU A 55 11.07 -4.29 1.69
C LEU A 55 11.62 -5.18 0.57
N TYR A 56 10.99 -5.11 -0.60
CA TYR A 56 11.44 -5.84 -1.79
C TYR A 56 12.45 -5.05 -2.61
N SER A 57 12.70 -3.79 -2.27
CA SER A 57 13.69 -2.90 -2.87
C SER A 57 14.83 -2.62 -1.89
N PRO A 58 16.04 -2.35 -2.39
CA PRO A 58 17.17 -1.99 -1.52
C PRO A 58 17.07 -0.55 -1.03
N ALA A 59 17.63 -0.28 0.14
CA ALA A 59 17.57 1.00 0.86
C ALA A 59 17.92 2.22 -0.02
N CYS A 60 18.91 2.11 -0.91
CA CYS A 60 19.26 3.20 -1.83
C CYS A 60 18.18 3.56 -2.86
N LEU A 61 17.13 2.79 -2.97
CA LEU A 61 15.97 3.08 -3.81
C LEU A 61 14.74 3.52 -2.99
N ASP A 62 14.80 3.40 -1.66
CA ASP A 62 13.69 3.65 -0.75
C ASP A 62 13.82 5.00 -0.02
N GLU A 63 14.58 5.93 -0.60
CA GLU A 63 14.81 7.27 -0.08
C GLU A 63 13.65 8.22 -0.40
N LEU A 64 13.26 9.02 0.58
CA LEU A 64 12.37 10.16 0.39
C LEU A 64 13.15 11.45 0.06
N PRO A 65 12.52 12.47 -0.51
CA PRO A 65 13.17 13.70 -0.90
C PRO A 65 13.91 14.38 0.26
N GLY A 66 15.21 14.63 0.08
CA GLY A 66 16.03 15.39 1.02
C GLY A 66 16.67 14.58 2.15
N MET A 67 16.34 13.29 2.31
CA MET A 67 16.89 12.45 3.37
C MET A 67 17.17 11.04 2.85
N PRO A 68 18.44 10.56 2.87
CA PRO A 68 18.76 9.19 2.50
C PRO A 68 18.20 8.20 3.52
N PHE A 69 17.99 6.97 3.08
CA PHE A 69 17.56 5.89 4.00
C PHE A 69 18.75 5.48 4.88
N PRO A 70 18.62 5.43 6.23
CA PRO A 70 19.71 5.22 7.17
C PRO A 70 20.12 3.74 7.29
N ALA A 71 20.39 3.08 6.17
CA ALA A 71 20.80 1.67 6.12
C ALA A 71 21.85 1.47 5.00
N PRO A 72 22.61 0.36 5.01
CA PRO A 72 23.53 0.05 3.93
C PRO A 72 22.82 0.04 2.57
N ALA A 73 23.37 0.69 1.56
CA ALA A 73 22.73 1.00 0.28
C ALA A 73 22.02 -0.18 -0.40
N TRP A 74 22.56 -1.40 -0.23
CA TRP A 74 22.01 -2.62 -0.83
C TRP A 74 21.42 -3.61 0.18
N SER A 75 21.17 -3.17 1.42
CA SER A 75 20.33 -3.93 2.35
C SER A 75 18.86 -3.74 2.00
N PHE A 76 18.02 -4.66 2.46
CA PHE A 76 16.58 -4.63 2.30
C PHE A 76 15.95 -4.31 3.65
N PRO A 77 15.48 -3.07 3.87
CA PRO A 77 14.97 -2.64 5.17
C PRO A 77 13.81 -3.49 5.67
N THR A 78 13.73 -3.67 6.96
CA THR A 78 12.59 -4.25 7.65
C THR A 78 11.42 -3.27 7.71
N LYS A 79 10.23 -3.76 8.07
CA LYS A 79 9.06 -2.91 8.31
C LYS A 79 9.30 -1.87 9.40
N ASP A 80 10.04 -2.25 10.44
CA ASP A 80 10.31 -1.36 11.59
C ASP A 80 11.36 -0.30 11.24
N GLU A 81 12.44 -0.66 10.56
CA GLU A 81 13.40 0.31 10.00
C GLU A 81 12.73 1.30 9.05
N THR A 82 11.76 0.82 8.23
CA THR A 82 10.98 1.69 7.35
C THR A 82 10.07 2.63 8.13
N ALA A 83 9.41 2.13 9.16
CA ALA A 83 8.55 2.92 10.01
C ALA A 83 9.33 4.00 10.78
N ASP A 84 10.49 3.64 11.32
CA ASP A 84 11.37 4.56 12.06
C ASP A 84 11.97 5.62 11.14
N TYR A 85 12.34 5.25 9.92
CA TYR A 85 12.76 6.21 8.88
C TYR A 85 11.68 7.26 8.56
N LEU A 86 10.41 6.85 8.43
CA LEU A 86 9.32 7.79 8.17
C LEU A 86 9.06 8.73 9.37
N ASP A 87 9.17 8.22 10.59
CA ASP A 87 9.00 9.00 11.82
C ASP A 87 10.14 10.02 11.98
N GLU A 88 11.38 9.58 11.75
CA GLU A 88 12.56 10.45 11.73
C GLU A 88 12.46 11.52 10.62
N TYR A 89 12.01 11.12 9.42
CA TYR A 89 11.78 12.04 8.30
C TYR A 89 10.80 13.16 8.68
N ALA A 90 9.68 12.81 9.31
CA ALA A 90 8.69 13.78 9.75
C ALA A 90 9.25 14.75 10.78
N THR A 91 10.05 14.26 11.72
CA THR A 91 10.72 15.04 12.76
C THR A 91 11.82 15.93 12.18
N HIS A 92 12.67 15.37 11.32
CA HIS A 92 13.79 16.09 10.71
C HIS A 92 13.35 17.33 9.91
N PHE A 93 12.23 17.22 9.20
CA PHE A 93 11.67 18.33 8.41
C PHE A 93 10.60 19.12 9.17
N GLU A 94 10.40 18.87 10.47
CA GLU A 94 9.43 19.57 11.33
C GLU A 94 8.04 19.64 10.68
N LEU A 95 7.60 18.54 10.04
CA LEU A 95 6.34 18.53 9.32
C LEU A 95 5.15 18.65 10.29
N PRO A 96 4.20 19.58 10.06
CA PRO A 96 3.04 19.76 10.94
C PRO A 96 2.06 18.57 10.77
N ILE A 97 2.10 17.61 11.69
CA ILE A 97 1.29 16.41 11.68
C ILE A 97 0.36 16.37 12.89
N ARG A 98 -0.90 16.06 12.63
CA ARG A 98 -1.90 15.79 13.66
C ARG A 98 -2.29 14.32 13.61
N SER A 99 -1.69 13.53 14.49
CA SER A 99 -1.98 12.10 14.67
C SER A 99 -3.33 11.85 15.33
N ARG A 100 -3.80 10.60 15.33
CA ARG A 100 -5.12 10.17 15.86
C ARG A 100 -6.27 11.01 15.34
N THR A 101 -6.17 11.43 14.09
CA THR A 101 -7.15 12.32 13.46
C THR A 101 -7.69 11.68 12.17
N PRO A 102 -8.53 10.65 12.27
CA PRO A 102 -9.10 9.98 11.11
C PRO A 102 -10.06 10.92 10.38
N VAL A 103 -9.80 11.17 9.11
CA VAL A 103 -10.73 11.88 8.23
C VAL A 103 -11.91 10.96 7.89
N ARG A 104 -13.13 11.46 8.07
CA ARG A 104 -14.39 10.72 7.88
C ARG A 104 -15.12 11.15 6.62
N ALA A 105 -14.98 12.42 6.23
CA ALA A 105 -15.59 12.93 5.00
C ALA A 105 -14.77 14.08 4.41
N ILE A 106 -14.79 14.19 3.09
CA ILE A 106 -14.36 15.37 2.33
C ILE A 106 -15.55 15.79 1.47
N SER A 107 -16.01 17.04 1.64
CA SER A 107 -17.08 17.62 0.84
C SER A 107 -16.68 18.97 0.27
N LYS A 108 -17.41 19.44 -0.76
CA LYS A 108 -17.20 20.75 -1.38
C LYS A 108 -17.75 21.86 -0.51
N ASN A 109 -17.02 22.98 -0.42
CA ASN A 109 -17.45 24.20 0.22
C ASN A 109 -17.04 25.43 -0.64
N GLY A 110 -17.94 25.89 -1.49
CA GLY A 110 -17.62 26.96 -2.43
C GLY A 110 -16.43 26.62 -3.32
N ARG A 111 -15.36 27.40 -3.22
CA ARG A 111 -14.10 27.14 -3.97
C ARG A 111 -13.15 26.17 -3.27
N GLY A 112 -13.41 25.84 -1.99
CA GLY A 112 -12.58 24.94 -1.17
C GLY A 112 -13.30 23.68 -0.78
N TYR A 113 -12.86 23.09 0.34
CA TYR A 113 -13.31 21.80 0.87
C TYR A 113 -13.54 21.89 2.37
N ILE A 114 -14.47 21.09 2.87
CA ILE A 114 -14.57 20.73 4.27
C ILE A 114 -13.99 19.34 4.46
N VAL A 115 -13.04 19.22 5.38
CA VAL A 115 -12.47 17.97 5.84
C VAL A 115 -12.99 17.67 7.24
N ALA A 116 -13.84 16.67 7.36
CA ALA A 116 -14.43 16.25 8.63
C ALA A 116 -13.59 15.17 9.31
N CYS A 117 -13.18 15.42 10.56
CA CYS A 117 -12.36 14.51 11.37
C CYS A 117 -12.92 14.44 12.80
N GLY A 118 -13.74 13.43 13.07
CA GLY A 118 -14.51 13.34 14.32
C GLY A 118 -15.46 14.54 14.46
N ASP A 119 -15.41 15.23 15.61
CA ASP A 119 -16.23 16.41 15.87
C ASP A 119 -15.65 17.71 15.29
N ARG A 120 -14.49 17.64 14.65
CA ARG A 120 -13.80 18.81 14.08
C ARG A 120 -14.07 18.90 12.58
N ARG A 121 -14.12 20.15 12.09
CA ARG A 121 -14.21 20.48 10.66
C ARG A 121 -13.12 21.46 10.30
N LEU A 122 -12.35 21.13 9.28
CA LEU A 122 -11.31 21.97 8.72
C LEU A 122 -11.78 22.49 7.36
N GLU A 123 -11.64 23.78 7.10
CA GLU A 123 -11.81 24.34 5.76
C GLU A 123 -10.45 24.40 5.08
N ALA A 124 -10.35 23.87 3.86
CA ALA A 124 -9.10 23.86 3.10
C ALA A 124 -9.33 24.30 1.66
N GLU A 125 -8.40 25.08 1.11
CA GLU A 125 -8.41 25.43 -0.31
C GLU A 125 -7.97 24.23 -1.18
N ASN A 126 -7.05 23.44 -0.65
CA ASN A 126 -6.51 22.24 -1.30
C ASN A 126 -6.57 21.06 -0.34
N VAL A 127 -6.92 19.88 -0.88
CA VAL A 127 -6.86 18.61 -0.16
C VAL A 127 -6.06 17.61 -0.95
N VAL A 128 -5.08 16.98 -0.31
CA VAL A 128 -4.27 15.89 -0.88
C VAL A 128 -4.61 14.59 -0.18
N VAL A 129 -5.22 13.66 -0.88
CA VAL A 129 -5.51 12.31 -0.40
C VAL A 129 -4.27 11.44 -0.59
N ALA A 130 -3.59 11.13 0.50
CA ALA A 130 -2.33 10.37 0.55
C ALA A 130 -2.48 9.08 1.37
N THR A 131 -3.68 8.50 1.39
CA THR A 131 -4.02 7.31 2.18
C THR A 131 -3.47 6.00 1.61
N GLY A 132 -2.78 6.07 0.47
CA GLY A 132 -2.16 4.93 -0.18
C GLY A 132 -3.14 4.08 -0.98
N THR A 133 -2.66 2.89 -1.37
CA THR A 133 -3.37 1.97 -2.27
C THR A 133 -3.94 0.75 -1.55
N PHE A 134 -3.64 0.57 -0.26
CA PHE A 134 -4.13 -0.55 0.55
C PHE A 134 -5.34 -0.08 1.39
N GLY A 135 -6.50 0.01 0.74
CA GLY A 135 -7.74 0.48 1.36
C GLY A 135 -8.34 -0.55 2.32
N ARG A 136 -9.41 -1.25 1.92
CA ARG A 136 -10.03 -2.31 2.74
C ARG A 136 -9.41 -3.67 2.42
N PRO A 137 -9.03 -4.48 3.43
CA PRO A 137 -8.69 -5.89 3.22
C PRO A 137 -9.79 -6.61 2.45
N HIS A 138 -9.42 -7.40 1.46
CA HIS A 138 -10.36 -8.17 0.67
C HIS A 138 -10.33 -9.63 1.09
N THR A 139 -11.33 -10.06 1.86
CA THR A 139 -11.60 -11.47 2.14
C THR A 139 -12.70 -11.95 1.19
N PRO A 140 -12.54 -13.08 0.48
CA PRO A 140 -13.59 -13.63 -0.38
C PRO A 140 -14.85 -13.98 0.41
N GLU A 141 -16.02 -13.92 -0.24
CA GLU A 141 -17.31 -14.20 0.39
C GLU A 141 -17.39 -15.63 0.97
N CYS A 142 -16.76 -16.60 0.32
CA CYS A 142 -16.68 -17.98 0.79
C CYS A 142 -15.97 -18.15 2.16
N ALA A 143 -15.26 -17.14 2.63
CA ALA A 143 -14.68 -17.17 3.97
C ALA A 143 -15.72 -17.29 5.08
N ALA A 144 -16.93 -16.74 4.86
CA ALA A 144 -18.04 -16.84 5.79
C ALA A 144 -18.69 -18.26 5.86
N GLU A 145 -18.39 -19.10 4.89
CA GLU A 145 -18.90 -20.49 4.80
C GLU A 145 -17.99 -21.49 5.53
N LEU A 146 -16.78 -21.06 5.94
CA LEU A 146 -15.83 -21.93 6.64
C LEU A 146 -16.25 -22.16 8.08
N ASP A 147 -15.92 -23.35 8.60
CA ASP A 147 -16.16 -23.72 10.00
C ASP A 147 -15.59 -22.62 10.93
N PRO A 148 -16.37 -22.14 11.93
CA PRO A 148 -15.88 -21.15 12.91
C PRO A 148 -14.68 -21.67 13.74
N GLY A 149 -14.45 -22.96 13.79
CA GLY A 149 -13.27 -23.59 14.38
C GLY A 149 -11.98 -23.27 13.59
N ILE A 150 -12.05 -22.96 12.32
CA ILE A 150 -10.89 -22.56 11.51
C ILE A 150 -10.54 -21.09 11.84
N ARG A 151 -9.30 -20.85 12.26
CA ARG A 151 -8.82 -19.46 12.44
C ARG A 151 -8.59 -18.81 11.09
N GLN A 152 -9.27 -17.71 10.83
CA GLN A 152 -9.09 -16.94 9.63
C GLN A 152 -8.45 -15.59 9.94
N VAL A 153 -7.47 -15.17 9.14
CA VAL A 153 -6.80 -13.88 9.28
C VAL A 153 -6.44 -13.33 7.89
N HIS A 154 -6.65 -12.04 7.68
CA HIS A 154 -6.14 -11.37 6.47
C HIS A 154 -4.63 -11.04 6.65
N SER A 155 -3.87 -10.99 5.55
CA SER A 155 -2.42 -10.68 5.60
C SER A 155 -2.09 -9.33 6.24
N SER A 156 -3.03 -8.38 6.32
CA SER A 156 -2.87 -7.12 7.04
C SER A 156 -2.94 -7.26 8.56
N GLU A 157 -3.45 -8.37 9.05
CA GLU A 157 -3.64 -8.67 10.49
C GLU A 157 -2.70 -9.79 10.97
N TYR A 158 -2.20 -10.61 10.04
CA TYR A 158 -1.20 -11.63 10.34
C TYR A 158 0.06 -11.00 10.89
N LYS A 159 0.64 -11.60 11.95
CA LYS A 159 1.86 -11.13 12.62
C LYS A 159 3.03 -12.09 12.47
N ASN A 160 2.84 -13.30 12.92
CA ASN A 160 3.83 -14.36 12.97
C ASN A 160 3.14 -15.71 13.18
N PRO A 161 3.85 -16.85 13.04
CA PRO A 161 3.28 -18.18 13.26
C PRO A 161 2.66 -18.39 14.63
N ASP A 162 3.22 -17.81 15.69
CA ASP A 162 2.71 -17.93 17.06
C ASP A 162 1.28 -17.38 17.22
N SER A 163 0.83 -16.56 16.29
CA SER A 163 -0.54 -16.04 16.27
C SER A 163 -1.56 -17.03 15.73
N LEU A 164 -1.14 -18.17 15.19
CA LEU A 164 -1.99 -19.19 14.61
C LEU A 164 -2.33 -20.31 15.62
N ARG A 165 -3.28 -21.18 15.25
CA ARG A 165 -3.59 -22.40 15.99
C ARG A 165 -2.67 -23.53 15.55
N ASP A 166 -2.41 -24.49 16.42
CA ASP A 166 -1.72 -25.71 16.03
C ASP A 166 -2.45 -26.41 14.87
N GLY A 167 -1.70 -26.93 13.91
CA GLY A 167 -2.23 -27.65 12.76
C GLY A 167 -1.91 -27.01 11.41
N PRO A 168 -2.46 -27.59 10.31
CA PRO A 168 -2.15 -27.15 8.95
C PRO A 168 -2.66 -25.73 8.64
N VAL A 169 -1.91 -25.03 7.78
CA VAL A 169 -2.21 -23.63 7.36
C VAL A 169 -2.42 -23.59 5.84
N LEU A 170 -3.55 -22.99 5.45
CA LEU A 170 -3.82 -22.64 4.07
C LEU A 170 -3.51 -21.15 3.85
N VAL A 171 -2.57 -20.83 3.00
CA VAL A 171 -2.31 -19.47 2.52
C VAL A 171 -2.98 -19.25 1.17
N VAL A 172 -3.93 -18.33 1.10
CA VAL A 172 -4.74 -18.06 -0.09
C VAL A 172 -4.25 -16.78 -0.78
N GLY A 173 -3.76 -16.95 -2.02
CA GLY A 173 -3.18 -15.85 -2.82
C GLY A 173 -1.67 -15.99 -2.95
N ALA A 174 -1.22 -16.42 -4.14
CA ALA A 174 0.15 -16.87 -4.39
C ALA A 174 1.05 -15.82 -5.07
N ALA A 175 0.80 -14.52 -4.78
CA ALA A 175 1.72 -13.45 -5.10
C ALA A 175 2.81 -13.33 -4.01
N HIS A 176 3.70 -12.34 -4.11
CA HIS A 176 4.84 -12.17 -3.20
C HIS A 176 4.43 -12.16 -1.71
N SER A 177 3.34 -11.49 -1.31
CA SER A 177 2.90 -11.49 0.10
C SER A 177 2.46 -12.87 0.59
N GLY A 178 1.79 -13.66 -0.27
CA GLY A 178 1.42 -15.02 0.08
C GLY A 178 2.63 -15.96 0.15
N ALA A 179 3.62 -15.77 -0.72
CA ALA A 179 4.87 -16.52 -0.64
C ALA A 179 5.65 -16.19 0.64
N ASP A 180 5.72 -14.91 1.03
CA ASP A 180 6.38 -14.49 2.28
C ASP A 180 5.67 -15.10 3.51
N ALA A 181 4.33 -15.02 3.57
CA ALA A 181 3.55 -15.63 4.65
C ALA A 181 3.73 -17.15 4.68
N ALA A 182 3.68 -17.83 3.51
CA ALA A 182 3.87 -19.27 3.44
C ALA A 182 5.26 -19.71 3.91
N MET A 183 6.31 -18.95 3.55
CA MET A 183 7.69 -19.21 4.03
C MET A 183 7.84 -18.97 5.53
N ASP A 184 7.09 -18.02 6.08
CA ASP A 184 7.12 -17.73 7.50
C ASP A 184 6.47 -18.85 8.31
N VAL A 185 5.25 -19.28 7.92
CA VAL A 185 4.50 -20.32 8.64
C VAL A 185 5.02 -21.73 8.41
N ALA A 186 5.65 -22.02 7.27
CA ALA A 186 6.17 -23.36 6.94
C ALA A 186 7.32 -23.84 7.87
N ARG A 187 7.80 -22.96 8.76
CA ARG A 187 8.80 -23.32 9.78
C ARG A 187 8.19 -24.21 10.87
N ASP A 188 6.91 -23.98 11.18
CA ASP A 188 6.25 -24.58 12.34
C ASP A 188 4.94 -25.30 11.98
N HIS A 189 4.42 -25.12 10.75
CA HIS A 189 3.15 -25.67 10.30
C HIS A 189 3.25 -26.34 8.93
N GLU A 190 2.51 -27.42 8.75
CA GLU A 190 2.23 -27.93 7.41
C GLU A 190 1.49 -26.85 6.60
N THR A 191 2.02 -26.48 5.44
CA THR A 191 1.59 -25.26 4.73
C THR A 191 1.23 -25.55 3.29
N VAL A 192 0.02 -25.16 2.90
CA VAL A 192 -0.46 -25.14 1.52
C VAL A 192 -0.58 -23.71 1.03
N LEU A 193 0.10 -23.37 -0.08
CA LEU A 193 -0.03 -22.07 -0.75
C LEU A 193 -0.87 -22.24 -2.02
N CYS A 194 -2.12 -21.75 -2.00
CA CYS A 194 -3.03 -21.85 -3.13
C CYS A 194 -3.26 -20.52 -3.86
N GLY A 195 -3.61 -20.64 -5.16
CA GLY A 195 -3.97 -19.51 -6.00
C GLY A 195 -3.18 -19.49 -7.32
N ARG A 196 -3.58 -18.57 -8.20
CA ARG A 196 -2.99 -18.43 -9.54
C ARG A 196 -1.48 -18.22 -9.48
N ASP A 197 -0.76 -18.82 -10.41
CA ASP A 197 0.66 -18.52 -10.61
C ASP A 197 0.84 -17.11 -11.19
N THR A 198 1.56 -16.26 -10.45
CA THR A 198 1.86 -14.89 -10.85
C THR A 198 3.23 -14.75 -11.52
N GLY A 199 3.94 -15.87 -11.75
CA GLY A 199 5.32 -15.85 -12.22
C GLY A 199 6.33 -15.54 -11.12
N GLN A 200 7.59 -15.44 -11.51
CA GLN A 200 8.68 -15.04 -10.62
C GLN A 200 9.75 -14.25 -11.38
N VAL A 201 10.45 -13.35 -10.70
CA VAL A 201 11.61 -12.68 -11.31
C VAL A 201 12.76 -13.70 -11.50
N PRO A 202 13.52 -13.60 -12.61
CA PRO A 202 14.50 -14.62 -13.00
C PRO A 202 15.86 -14.50 -12.28
N PHE A 203 15.96 -13.68 -11.24
CA PHE A 203 17.19 -13.44 -10.48
C PHE A 203 16.90 -13.35 -8.99
N ASP A 204 17.91 -13.62 -8.16
CA ASP A 204 17.87 -13.33 -6.74
C ASP A 204 18.03 -11.83 -6.52
N ILE A 205 17.01 -11.21 -5.89
CA ILE A 205 16.98 -9.75 -5.66
C ILE A 205 18.06 -9.25 -4.72
N GLU A 206 18.61 -10.10 -3.84
CA GLU A 206 19.64 -9.75 -2.85
C GLU A 206 21.06 -10.02 -3.36
N SER A 207 21.22 -10.72 -4.49
CA SER A 207 22.51 -11.06 -5.07
C SER A 207 23.24 -9.86 -5.72
N ARG A 208 24.52 -10.05 -6.04
CA ARG A 208 25.28 -9.05 -6.81
C ARG A 208 24.69 -8.81 -8.21
N ALA A 209 24.20 -9.86 -8.86
CA ALA A 209 23.49 -9.74 -10.15
C ALA A 209 22.14 -8.99 -9.96
N GLY A 210 21.45 -9.21 -8.85
CA GLY A 210 20.27 -8.47 -8.45
C GLY A 210 20.49 -6.96 -8.38
N ARG A 211 21.67 -6.50 -7.90
CA ARG A 211 22.00 -5.06 -7.87
C ARG A 211 22.01 -4.42 -9.27
N ALA A 212 22.56 -5.12 -10.25
CA ALA A 212 22.52 -4.64 -11.64
C ALA A 212 21.09 -4.63 -12.19
N ALA A 213 20.32 -5.69 -11.93
CA ALA A 213 18.91 -5.77 -12.30
C ALA A 213 18.09 -4.66 -11.67
N TRP A 214 18.30 -4.33 -10.38
CA TRP A 214 17.59 -3.22 -9.71
C TRP A 214 17.83 -1.86 -10.34
N ARG A 215 19.05 -1.57 -10.84
CA ARG A 215 19.35 -0.34 -11.58
C ARG A 215 18.49 -0.24 -12.86
N VAL A 216 18.40 -1.33 -13.61
CA VAL A 216 17.58 -1.39 -14.82
C VAL A 216 16.09 -1.32 -14.49
N LEU A 217 15.62 -2.11 -13.53
CA LEU A 217 14.22 -2.14 -13.11
C LEU A 217 13.74 -0.79 -12.56
N SER A 218 14.56 -0.13 -11.74
CA SER A 218 14.23 1.20 -11.22
C SER A 218 14.12 2.25 -12.33
N PHE A 219 15.01 2.20 -13.32
CA PHE A 219 14.92 3.04 -14.51
C PHE A 219 13.62 2.76 -15.30
N LEU A 220 13.34 1.48 -15.58
CA LEU A 220 12.12 1.07 -16.27
C LEU A 220 10.87 1.50 -15.52
N ALA A 221 10.81 1.23 -14.21
CA ALA A 221 9.69 1.57 -13.35
C ALA A 221 9.41 3.09 -13.28
N ARG A 222 10.46 3.91 -13.35
CA ARG A 222 10.37 5.38 -13.26
C ARG A 222 10.14 6.07 -14.61
N ARG A 223 10.67 5.53 -15.71
CA ARG A 223 10.76 6.23 -16.99
C ARG A 223 10.00 5.57 -18.14
N VAL A 224 9.90 4.23 -18.13
CA VAL A 224 9.29 3.47 -19.23
C VAL A 224 7.87 3.01 -18.86
N LEU A 225 7.70 2.44 -17.67
CA LEU A 225 6.39 1.97 -17.20
C LEU A 225 5.59 3.15 -16.63
N THR A 226 5.17 4.05 -17.50
CA THR A 226 4.42 5.27 -17.15
C THR A 226 3.11 5.36 -17.93
N THR A 227 2.16 6.14 -17.44
CA THR A 227 0.89 6.39 -18.14
C THR A 227 1.05 7.09 -19.49
N ARG A 228 2.25 7.64 -19.78
CA ARG A 228 2.57 8.25 -21.08
C ARG A 228 2.94 7.23 -22.14
N THR A 229 3.35 6.03 -21.77
CA THR A 229 3.76 4.99 -22.71
C THR A 229 2.63 3.97 -22.95
N PRO A 230 2.50 3.40 -24.16
CA PRO A 230 1.50 2.37 -24.42
C PRO A 230 1.62 1.15 -23.49
N ILE A 231 2.85 0.69 -23.25
CA ILE A 231 3.12 -0.44 -22.35
C ILE A 231 2.72 -0.12 -20.91
N GLY A 232 3.03 1.09 -20.42
CA GLY A 232 2.66 1.49 -19.07
C GLY A 232 1.14 1.62 -18.90
N ARG A 233 0.41 2.13 -19.90
CA ARG A 233 -1.06 2.17 -19.88
C ARG A 233 -1.68 0.77 -19.79
N LYS A 234 -1.15 -0.19 -20.56
CA LYS A 234 -1.59 -1.59 -20.48
C LYS A 234 -1.31 -2.20 -19.11
N MET A 235 -0.11 -2.00 -18.57
CA MET A 235 0.27 -2.55 -17.26
C MET A 235 -0.48 -1.93 -16.09
N ARG A 236 -0.99 -0.69 -16.22
CA ARG A 236 -1.74 -0.02 -15.15
C ARG A 236 -2.96 -0.83 -14.71
N SER A 237 -3.75 -1.34 -15.66
CA SER A 237 -4.93 -2.15 -15.34
C SER A 237 -4.57 -3.47 -14.71
N GLU A 238 -3.50 -4.13 -15.18
CA GLU A 238 -3.02 -5.40 -14.63
C GLU A 238 -2.53 -5.24 -13.19
N ILE A 239 -1.73 -4.20 -12.92
CA ILE A 239 -1.17 -3.96 -11.57
C ILE A 239 -2.24 -3.54 -10.57
N ARG A 240 -3.28 -2.82 -11.01
CA ARG A 240 -4.38 -2.43 -10.15
C ARG A 240 -5.33 -3.58 -9.80
N SER A 241 -5.32 -4.67 -10.59
CA SER A 241 -6.25 -5.80 -10.44
C SER A 241 -5.59 -7.11 -10.04
N HIS A 242 -4.25 -7.19 -10.07
CA HIS A 242 -3.54 -8.46 -9.86
C HIS A 242 -2.32 -8.29 -8.96
N GLY A 243 -2.02 -9.34 -8.19
CA GLY A 243 -0.78 -9.43 -7.42
C GLY A 243 0.45 -9.57 -8.32
N GLY A 244 1.59 -9.04 -7.87
CA GLY A 244 2.86 -9.10 -8.57
C GLY A 244 3.53 -10.49 -8.53
N PRO A 245 4.59 -10.69 -9.34
CA PRO A 245 5.35 -11.94 -9.37
C PRO A 245 6.09 -12.17 -8.06
N LEU A 246 6.55 -13.41 -7.83
CA LEU A 246 7.42 -13.76 -6.72
C LEU A 246 8.75 -12.99 -6.82
N LEU A 247 9.15 -12.33 -5.74
CA LEU A 247 10.33 -11.47 -5.69
C LEU A 247 11.46 -12.10 -4.88
N ARG A 248 11.33 -12.20 -3.56
CA ARG A 248 12.34 -12.74 -2.65
C ARG A 248 12.37 -14.26 -2.74
N TYR A 249 11.27 -14.89 -2.43
CA TYR A 249 11.15 -16.34 -2.47
C TYR A 249 10.71 -16.83 -3.84
N LYS A 250 11.35 -17.89 -4.32
CA LYS A 250 11.05 -18.55 -5.60
C LYS A 250 10.27 -19.84 -5.36
N ARG A 251 9.78 -20.44 -6.44
CA ARG A 251 9.10 -21.74 -6.35
C ARG A 251 10.00 -22.83 -5.75
N THR A 252 11.29 -22.77 -6.02
CA THR A 252 12.30 -23.69 -5.46
C THR A 252 12.45 -23.54 -3.96
N ASP A 253 12.38 -22.29 -3.46
CA ASP A 253 12.54 -22.01 -2.04
C ASP A 253 11.30 -22.46 -1.25
N LEU A 254 10.11 -22.23 -1.81
CA LEU A 254 8.85 -22.73 -1.27
C LEU A 254 8.84 -24.26 -1.19
N ALA A 255 9.26 -24.93 -2.27
CA ALA A 255 9.34 -26.39 -2.29
C ALA A 255 10.37 -26.93 -1.29
N ALA A 256 11.54 -26.30 -1.17
CA ALA A 256 12.57 -26.66 -0.20
C ALA A 256 12.13 -26.47 1.25
N ALA A 257 11.24 -25.52 1.51
CA ALA A 257 10.62 -25.28 2.82
C ALA A 257 9.43 -26.23 3.10
N GLY A 258 9.09 -27.14 2.19
CA GLY A 258 7.97 -28.08 2.34
C GLY A 258 6.59 -27.47 2.06
N VAL A 259 6.52 -26.27 1.46
CA VAL A 259 5.24 -25.64 1.09
C VAL A 259 4.62 -26.37 -0.10
N GLU A 260 3.44 -26.94 0.11
CA GLU A 260 2.66 -27.49 -1.01
C GLU A 260 2.09 -26.35 -1.86
N ARG A 261 2.43 -26.35 -3.14
CA ARG A 261 1.96 -25.32 -4.08
C ARG A 261 0.80 -25.80 -4.93
N VAL A 262 -0.36 -25.14 -4.79
CA VAL A 262 -1.60 -25.46 -5.52
C VAL A 262 -1.99 -24.25 -6.40
N THR A 263 -2.20 -24.47 -7.70
CA THR A 263 -2.59 -23.37 -8.62
C THR A 263 -4.09 -23.10 -8.62
N ALA A 264 -4.91 -24.05 -8.14
CA ALA A 264 -6.34 -23.85 -7.97
C ALA A 264 -6.63 -22.76 -6.93
N ARG A 265 -7.78 -22.10 -7.07
CA ARG A 265 -8.26 -21.09 -6.13
C ARG A 265 -9.24 -21.72 -5.15
N VAL A 266 -9.39 -21.12 -3.97
CA VAL A 266 -10.56 -21.38 -3.12
C VAL A 266 -11.78 -20.83 -3.84
N VAL A 267 -12.82 -21.66 -4.01
CA VAL A 267 -14.06 -21.32 -4.72
C VAL A 267 -15.30 -21.41 -3.83
N GLY A 268 -15.18 -21.96 -2.63
CA GLY A 268 -16.28 -22.14 -1.69
C GLY A 268 -15.84 -22.93 -0.47
N ALA A 269 -16.82 -23.47 0.24
CA ALA A 269 -16.62 -24.44 1.30
C ALA A 269 -17.41 -25.73 1.03
N ARG A 270 -16.94 -26.85 1.57
CA ARG A 270 -17.66 -28.11 1.65
C ARG A 270 -17.53 -28.64 3.07
N ASP A 271 -18.66 -28.86 3.73
CA ASP A 271 -18.72 -29.28 5.13
C ASP A 271 -17.89 -28.35 6.07
N GLY A 272 -17.88 -27.05 5.79
CA GLY A 272 -17.12 -26.03 6.52
C GLY A 272 -15.62 -25.98 6.21
N LEU A 273 -15.10 -26.82 5.30
CA LEU A 273 -13.69 -26.85 4.92
C LEU A 273 -13.46 -26.14 3.57
N PRO A 274 -12.29 -25.51 3.33
CA PRO A 274 -11.97 -24.86 2.07
C PRO A 274 -12.04 -25.80 0.87
N LEU A 275 -12.90 -25.46 -0.11
CA LEU A 275 -13.02 -26.16 -1.37
C LEU A 275 -12.21 -25.44 -2.46
N LEU A 276 -11.31 -26.16 -3.10
CA LEU A 276 -10.54 -25.65 -4.24
C LEU A 276 -11.26 -25.90 -5.57
N GLY A 277 -10.96 -25.08 -6.57
CA GLY A 277 -11.55 -25.18 -7.91
C GLY A 277 -11.19 -26.45 -8.70
N ASP A 278 -10.23 -27.23 -8.22
CA ASP A 278 -9.90 -28.60 -8.74
C ASP A 278 -10.66 -29.72 -8.02
N GLY A 279 -11.56 -29.36 -7.09
CA GLY A 279 -12.41 -30.31 -6.36
C GLY A 279 -11.83 -30.80 -5.04
N ARG A 280 -10.59 -30.46 -4.70
CA ARG A 280 -10.00 -30.82 -3.39
C ARG A 280 -10.64 -30.04 -2.26
N VAL A 281 -10.83 -30.72 -1.14
CA VAL A 281 -11.22 -30.14 0.16
C VAL A 281 -10.02 -30.27 1.08
N LEU A 282 -9.65 -29.19 1.75
CA LEU A 282 -8.46 -29.13 2.58
C LEU A 282 -8.84 -29.10 4.06
N GLU A 283 -8.33 -30.06 4.83
CA GLU A 283 -8.42 -30.05 6.29
C GLU A 283 -7.36 -29.12 6.85
N VAL A 284 -7.75 -27.96 7.39
CA VAL A 284 -6.85 -26.94 7.88
C VAL A 284 -7.33 -26.36 9.22
N ALA A 285 -6.40 -25.99 10.07
CA ALA A 285 -6.69 -25.27 11.32
C ALA A 285 -6.69 -23.73 11.11
N ASN A 286 -5.99 -23.24 10.09
CA ASN A 286 -5.81 -21.83 9.84
C ASN A 286 -5.93 -21.47 8.34
N VAL A 287 -6.45 -20.27 8.04
CA VAL A 287 -6.45 -19.69 6.70
C VAL A 287 -5.89 -18.26 6.78
N ILE A 288 -4.84 -18.00 5.99
CA ILE A 288 -4.28 -16.64 5.82
C ILE A 288 -4.72 -16.14 4.43
N TRP A 289 -5.55 -15.09 4.43
CA TRP A 289 -6.04 -14.46 3.23
C TRP A 289 -5.04 -13.41 2.69
N CYS A 290 -4.22 -13.78 1.72
CA CYS A 290 -3.32 -12.89 0.98
C CYS A 290 -4.00 -12.42 -0.33
N THR A 291 -5.25 -12.05 -0.24
CA THR A 291 -6.17 -11.76 -1.35
C THR A 291 -6.23 -10.29 -1.75
N GLY A 292 -5.34 -9.48 -1.17
CA GLY A 292 -5.16 -8.07 -1.50
C GLY A 292 -6.22 -7.15 -0.88
N PHE A 293 -6.43 -5.99 -1.50
CA PHE A 293 -7.24 -4.92 -0.95
C PHE A 293 -8.16 -4.36 -2.01
N LYS A 294 -9.34 -3.89 -1.61
CA LYS A 294 -10.24 -3.06 -2.41
C LYS A 294 -10.06 -1.60 -2.04
N GLN A 295 -10.15 -0.73 -3.03
CA GLN A 295 -10.13 0.71 -2.77
C GLN A 295 -11.43 1.14 -2.10
N ASP A 296 -11.33 2.10 -1.18
CA ASP A 296 -12.49 2.72 -0.55
C ASP A 296 -12.26 4.23 -0.42
N PHE A 297 -12.93 4.96 -1.28
CA PHE A 297 -12.98 6.41 -1.27
C PHE A 297 -14.41 6.93 -1.05
N SER A 298 -15.32 6.11 -0.50
CA SER A 298 -16.73 6.47 -0.23
C SER A 298 -16.90 7.65 0.73
N TRP A 299 -15.86 7.93 1.52
CA TRP A 299 -15.78 9.09 2.41
C TRP A 299 -15.46 10.41 1.69
N ILE A 300 -15.20 10.38 0.37
CA ILE A 300 -15.08 11.57 -0.47
C ILE A 300 -16.44 11.80 -1.11
N GLU A 301 -17.19 12.76 -0.58
CA GLU A 301 -18.56 13.08 -1.00
C GLU A 301 -18.59 13.90 -2.30
N LEU A 302 -17.85 13.43 -3.32
CA LEU A 302 -17.71 14.05 -4.62
C LEU A 302 -17.69 12.97 -5.71
N PRO A 303 -18.22 13.23 -6.91
CA PRO A 303 -18.26 12.28 -8.01
C PRO A 303 -16.88 12.19 -8.71
N VAL A 304 -15.87 11.80 -7.95
CA VAL A 304 -14.47 11.74 -8.42
C VAL A 304 -13.91 10.33 -8.51
N VAL A 305 -14.71 9.32 -8.13
CA VAL A 305 -14.34 7.91 -8.17
C VAL A 305 -15.11 7.20 -9.27
N GLY A 306 -14.40 6.41 -10.08
CA GLY A 306 -14.99 5.63 -11.16
C GLY A 306 -15.66 4.34 -10.66
N GLU A 307 -16.37 3.65 -11.56
CA GLU A 307 -16.99 2.35 -11.29
C GLU A 307 -15.98 1.26 -10.91
N ASP A 308 -14.73 1.43 -11.32
CA ASP A 308 -13.59 0.56 -10.97
C ASP A 308 -13.05 0.80 -9.54
N GLY A 309 -13.65 1.73 -8.80
CA GLY A 309 -13.24 2.12 -7.46
C GLY A 309 -12.00 3.03 -7.39
N TRP A 310 -11.43 3.42 -8.53
CA TRP A 310 -10.28 4.31 -8.58
C TRP A 310 -10.69 5.76 -8.86
N PRO A 311 -9.96 6.73 -8.31
CA PRO A 311 -10.26 8.13 -8.59
C PRO A 311 -9.91 8.51 -10.04
N HIS A 312 -10.74 9.38 -10.62
CA HIS A 312 -10.48 10.03 -11.90
C HIS A 312 -9.42 11.13 -11.71
N GLU A 313 -8.17 10.76 -11.89
CA GLU A 313 -7.02 11.64 -11.69
C GLU A 313 -6.01 11.56 -12.85
N GLU A 314 -5.32 12.66 -13.10
CA GLU A 314 -4.19 12.73 -14.01
C GLU A 314 -2.93 13.16 -13.25
N ARG A 315 -2.01 12.22 -12.98
CA ARG A 315 -0.82 12.43 -12.15
C ARG A 315 -1.11 13.05 -10.79
N GLY A 316 -2.22 12.62 -10.18
CA GLY A 316 -2.65 13.10 -8.88
C GLY A 316 -3.57 14.32 -8.90
N VAL A 317 -3.75 14.99 -10.02
CA VAL A 317 -4.68 16.12 -10.15
C VAL A 317 -6.05 15.58 -10.53
N VAL A 318 -7.11 16.03 -9.85
CA VAL A 318 -8.51 15.72 -10.21
C VAL A 318 -9.06 16.84 -11.10
N PRO A 319 -9.26 16.60 -12.41
CA PRO A 319 -9.65 17.68 -13.34
C PRO A 319 -11.02 18.28 -13.01
N THR A 320 -11.95 17.46 -12.52
CA THR A 320 -13.34 17.85 -12.20
C THR A 320 -13.50 18.49 -10.81
N ALA A 321 -12.45 18.48 -9.96
CA ALA A 321 -12.51 18.98 -8.60
C ALA A 321 -11.22 19.78 -8.27
N ALA A 322 -11.15 21.01 -8.78
CA ALA A 322 -10.00 21.89 -8.59
C ALA A 322 -9.63 22.06 -7.13
N GLY A 323 -8.37 21.74 -6.77
CA GLY A 323 -7.86 21.72 -5.40
C GLY A 323 -7.96 20.37 -4.68
N LEU A 324 -8.52 19.33 -5.34
CA LEU A 324 -8.45 17.95 -4.85
C LEU A 324 -7.34 17.19 -5.59
N TYR A 325 -6.54 16.47 -4.82
CA TYR A 325 -5.39 15.72 -5.32
C TYR A 325 -5.32 14.35 -4.69
N PHE A 326 -4.70 13.41 -5.40
CA PHE A 326 -4.32 12.09 -4.88
C PHE A 326 -2.82 11.89 -5.01
N THR A 327 -2.22 11.13 -4.09
CA THR A 327 -0.82 10.72 -4.18
C THR A 327 -0.58 9.36 -3.54
N GLY A 328 0.39 8.60 -4.08
CA GLY A 328 0.74 7.28 -3.55
C GLY A 328 -0.19 6.14 -4.01
N LEU A 329 -1.01 6.35 -5.05
CA LEU A 329 -1.87 5.31 -5.60
C LEU A 329 -1.08 4.36 -6.52
N ALA A 330 -1.55 3.10 -6.60
CA ALA A 330 -0.99 2.11 -7.50
C ALA A 330 -1.02 2.60 -8.95
N PHE A 331 0.16 2.61 -9.56
CA PHE A 331 0.36 3.08 -10.94
C PHE A 331 -0.32 4.42 -11.25
N GLN A 332 -0.18 5.39 -10.37
CA GLN A 332 -0.76 6.72 -10.56
C GLN A 332 -0.18 7.41 -11.80
N TYR A 333 1.13 7.60 -11.84
CA TYR A 333 1.86 8.06 -13.02
C TYR A 333 2.74 6.97 -13.61
N SER A 334 3.37 6.16 -12.77
CA SER A 334 4.23 5.06 -13.16
C SER A 334 4.11 3.89 -12.20
N PHE A 335 4.73 2.77 -12.52
CA PHE A 335 4.82 1.63 -11.63
C PHE A 335 5.35 1.99 -10.23
N SER A 336 6.32 2.92 -10.16
CA SER A 336 6.91 3.32 -8.89
C SER A 336 6.05 4.24 -8.02
N SER A 337 4.92 4.74 -8.49
CA SER A 337 4.11 5.76 -7.78
C SER A 337 3.65 5.35 -6.38
N MET A 338 3.37 4.08 -6.15
CA MET A 338 2.96 3.54 -4.85
C MET A 338 4.14 3.16 -3.94
N LEU A 339 5.37 3.17 -4.48
CA LEU A 339 6.59 2.79 -3.78
C LEU A 339 7.30 4.01 -3.21
N LEU A 340 8.15 3.82 -2.20
CA LEU A 340 9.06 4.86 -1.69
C LEU A 340 9.85 5.49 -2.85
N LEU A 341 10.39 4.68 -3.74
CA LEU A 341 11.12 5.05 -4.96
C LEU A 341 10.43 6.12 -5.83
N GLY A 342 9.11 6.18 -5.84
CA GLY A 342 8.35 7.09 -6.71
C GLY A 342 7.61 8.20 -5.98
N ALA A 343 7.43 8.07 -4.68
CA ALA A 343 6.63 8.97 -3.86
C ALA A 343 7.06 10.44 -4.01
N GLY A 344 8.37 10.72 -3.91
CA GLY A 344 8.91 12.08 -3.97
C GLY A 344 8.64 12.78 -5.30
N ARG A 345 8.78 12.08 -6.43
CA ARG A 345 8.51 12.65 -7.77
C ARG A 345 7.05 13.03 -7.95
N ASP A 346 6.14 12.15 -7.54
CA ASP A 346 4.71 12.39 -7.72
C ASP A 346 4.21 13.45 -6.75
N ALA A 347 4.74 13.47 -5.52
CA ALA A 347 4.52 14.51 -4.54
C ALA A 347 5.00 15.89 -5.03
N GLU A 348 6.17 15.98 -5.65
CA GLU A 348 6.67 17.23 -6.25
C GLU A 348 5.74 17.77 -7.34
N HIS A 349 5.18 16.89 -8.16
CA HIS A 349 4.23 17.30 -9.20
C HIS A 349 2.96 17.90 -8.58
N VAL A 350 2.38 17.23 -7.58
CA VAL A 350 1.20 17.72 -6.85
C VAL A 350 1.48 19.05 -6.17
N ALA A 351 2.61 19.18 -5.45
CA ALA A 351 3.00 20.44 -4.79
C ALA A 351 3.17 21.59 -5.77
N LYS A 352 3.81 21.37 -6.93
CA LYS A 352 3.94 22.38 -8.00
C LYS A 352 2.57 22.83 -8.53
N HIS A 353 1.63 21.90 -8.67
CA HIS A 353 0.28 22.23 -9.14
C HIS A 353 -0.51 23.05 -8.11
N ILE A 354 -0.41 22.70 -6.83
CA ILE A 354 -1.01 23.48 -5.72
C ILE A 354 -0.51 24.93 -5.76
N ILE A 355 0.81 25.13 -5.88
CA ILE A 355 1.43 26.45 -5.91
C ILE A 355 1.02 27.26 -7.15
N ALA A 356 0.98 26.62 -8.31
CA ALA A 356 0.56 27.28 -9.55
C ALA A 356 -0.90 27.78 -9.47
N ARG A 357 -1.79 26.95 -8.87
CA ARG A 357 -3.21 27.29 -8.69
C ARG A 357 -3.41 28.50 -7.76
N HIS A 358 -2.53 28.70 -6.79
CA HIS A 358 -2.64 29.81 -5.84
C HIS A 358 -2.20 31.16 -6.43
N ARG A 359 -1.44 31.14 -7.54
CA ARG A 359 -0.92 32.35 -8.21
C ARG A 359 -1.85 32.88 -9.31
N GLY A 360 -2.85 32.14 -9.71
CA GLY A 360 -3.87 32.48 -10.73
C GLY A 360 -5.24 32.73 -10.10
#